data_0dcf7bda6efbad1abd3fe6b99c855955
#
_entry.id   0dcf7bda6efbad1abd3fe6b99c855955
#
_cell.length_a   1.000
_cell.length_b   1.000
_cell.length_c   1.000
_cell.angle_alpha   90.00
_cell.angle_beta   90.00
_cell.angle_gamma   90.00
#
_symmetry.space_group_name_H-M   'P 1'
#
loop_
_entity.id
_entity.type
_entity.pdbx_description
1 polymer ?
#
loop_
_entity_poly.entity_id
_entity_poly.type
_entity_poly.pdbx_seq_one_letter_code
_entity_poly.pdbx_strand_id
1 'polypeptide(L)'
;YLKGKYMAMSLKVIVPPHPLIKHWLSILREKNTPNILYSTGYEQLGKWLTYEALRNWLPYKKEIVNTDNGDADGFFIDNDYPIIVFAMMPEGLSLWYGSKELIPNSTLSLGELPKSIEPNVGVIIYSEQIATKSAALKTLLRLKDLGVQSNRILLITAICTNKGLNEIAKFFPNQVIYTSCIDEEDDITKALVPGIGSPLLRLSTIFQDKN
;
A
#
# COMPACT_ATOMS: atom_id res chain seq x y z
N TYR A 1 -18.99 36.17 -16.51
CA TYR A 1 -17.98 35.84 -15.49
C TYR A 1 -18.30 34.43 -14.94
N LEU A 2 -17.75 33.39 -15.55
CA LEU A 2 -17.76 32.04 -15.06
C LEU A 2 -16.57 31.89 -14.09
N LYS A 3 -16.82 31.97 -12.79
CA LYS A 3 -15.89 31.50 -11.78
C LYS A 3 -15.86 29.96 -11.87
N GLY A 4 -14.87 29.43 -12.60
CA GLY A 4 -14.53 28.02 -12.55
C GLY A 4 -14.23 27.62 -11.10
N LYS A 5 -15.06 26.76 -10.54
CA LYS A 5 -14.85 26.14 -9.24
C LYS A 5 -13.67 25.19 -9.40
N TYR A 6 -12.46 25.68 -9.14
CA TYR A 6 -11.30 24.79 -8.98
C TYR A 6 -11.59 23.91 -7.77
N MET A 7 -12.07 22.70 -8.01
CA MET A 7 -12.00 21.66 -7.00
C MET A 7 -10.52 21.48 -6.66
N ALA A 8 -10.15 21.81 -5.44
CA ALA A 8 -8.81 21.51 -4.95
C ALA A 8 -8.62 19.99 -5.04
N MET A 9 -7.87 19.55 -6.06
CA MET A 9 -7.49 18.17 -6.25
C MET A 9 -6.37 17.90 -5.21
N SER A 10 -6.68 17.14 -4.16
CA SER A 10 -5.70 16.82 -3.13
C SER A 10 -5.49 15.32 -3.08
N LEU A 11 -4.22 14.91 -3.04
CA LEU A 11 -3.80 13.55 -2.76
C LEU A 11 -4.54 13.03 -1.51
N LYS A 12 -5.11 11.83 -1.59
CA LYS A 12 -5.85 11.24 -0.46
C LYS A 12 -4.94 10.29 0.31
N VAL A 13 -4.31 10.80 1.37
CA VAL A 13 -3.49 9.98 2.27
C VAL A 13 -4.34 9.55 3.46
N ILE A 14 -4.42 8.24 3.69
CA ILE A 14 -5.20 7.63 4.76
C ILE A 14 -4.24 6.97 5.75
N VAL A 15 -4.28 7.47 6.98
CA VAL A 15 -3.60 6.89 8.14
C VAL A 15 -4.69 6.31 9.03
N PRO A 16 -5.00 4.99 8.93
CA PRO A 16 -6.11 4.42 9.67
C PRO A 16 -5.85 4.50 11.19
N PRO A 17 -6.82 4.97 12.01
CA PRO A 17 -6.63 5.12 13.45
C PRO A 17 -6.76 3.78 14.20
N HIS A 18 -6.30 2.68 13.61
CA HIS A 18 -6.46 1.33 14.15
C HIS A 18 -5.37 1.01 15.18
N PRO A 19 -5.71 0.53 16.40
CA PRO A 19 -4.73 0.24 17.45
C PRO A 19 -3.66 -0.76 17.04
N LEU A 20 -4.01 -1.81 16.27
CA LEU A 20 -3.04 -2.80 15.79
C LEU A 20 -2.03 -2.21 14.79
N ILE A 21 -2.44 -1.26 13.96
CA ILE A 21 -1.50 -0.54 13.06
C ILE A 21 -0.48 0.23 13.90
N LYS A 22 -0.93 0.94 14.93
CA LYS A 22 -0.04 1.66 15.85
C LYS A 22 0.89 0.73 16.63
N HIS A 23 0.38 -0.41 17.08
CA HIS A 23 1.15 -1.42 17.78
C HIS A 23 2.29 -1.96 16.90
N TRP A 24 1.99 -2.43 15.70
CA TRP A 24 2.99 -2.97 14.80
C TRP A 24 3.98 -1.92 14.31
N LEU A 25 3.53 -0.68 14.08
CA LEU A 25 4.44 0.44 13.81
C LEU A 25 5.42 0.64 14.97
N SER A 26 4.98 0.56 16.23
CA SER A 26 5.85 0.70 17.40
C SER A 26 6.91 -0.41 17.45
N ILE A 27 6.54 -1.65 17.13
CA ILE A 27 7.48 -2.78 17.02
C ILE A 27 8.53 -2.50 15.93
N LEU A 28 8.12 -1.96 14.77
CA LEU A 28 9.05 -1.62 13.69
C LEU A 28 9.99 -0.48 14.05
N ARG A 29 9.52 0.50 14.85
CA ARG A 29 10.33 1.65 15.29
C ARG A 29 11.39 1.29 16.32
N GLU A 30 11.12 0.28 17.16
CA GLU A 30 12.04 -0.13 18.22
C GLU A 30 13.36 -0.65 17.62
N LYS A 31 14.45 0.03 17.95
CA LYS A 31 15.79 -0.24 17.39
C LYS A 31 16.26 -1.68 17.64
N ASN A 32 15.95 -2.20 18.84
CA ASN A 32 16.42 -3.53 19.28
C ASN A 32 15.45 -4.66 18.93
N THR A 33 14.40 -4.40 18.16
CA THR A 33 13.47 -5.45 17.73
C THR A 33 14.24 -6.51 16.91
N PRO A 34 14.19 -7.79 17.31
CA PRO A 34 14.81 -8.88 16.56
C PRO A 34 14.28 -8.96 15.13
N ASN A 35 15.13 -9.37 14.18
CA ASN A 35 14.77 -9.40 12.75
C ASN A 35 13.50 -10.22 12.46
N ILE A 36 13.31 -11.35 13.14
CA ILE A 36 12.08 -12.18 12.98
C ILE A 36 10.84 -11.39 13.40
N LEU A 37 10.88 -10.70 14.54
CA LEU A 37 9.75 -9.90 15.01
C LEU A 37 9.54 -8.65 14.14
N TYR A 38 10.61 -8.07 13.60
CA TYR A 38 10.54 -6.98 12.65
C TYR A 38 9.84 -7.43 11.35
N SER A 39 10.22 -8.60 10.80
CA SER A 39 9.54 -9.18 9.64
C SER A 39 8.05 -9.42 9.91
N THR A 40 7.74 -10.07 11.04
CA THR A 40 6.34 -10.25 11.48
C THR A 40 5.60 -8.91 11.60
N GLY A 41 6.25 -7.88 12.15
CA GLY A 41 5.68 -6.54 12.26
C GLY A 41 5.33 -5.94 10.89
N TYR A 42 6.20 -6.13 9.89
CA TYR A 42 5.95 -5.69 8.52
C TYR A 42 4.76 -6.43 7.89
N GLU A 43 4.71 -7.75 8.03
CA GLU A 43 3.60 -8.59 7.54
C GLU A 43 2.27 -8.17 8.18
N GLN A 44 2.24 -8.04 9.50
CA GLN A 44 1.04 -7.63 10.22
C GLN A 44 0.62 -6.19 9.85
N LEU A 45 1.57 -5.28 9.69
CA LEU A 45 1.27 -3.93 9.23
C LEU A 45 0.63 -3.95 7.85
N GLY A 46 1.20 -4.73 6.93
CA GLY A 46 0.64 -4.95 5.59
C GLY A 46 -0.79 -5.49 5.63
N LYS A 47 -1.05 -6.49 6.49
CA LYS A 47 -2.38 -7.08 6.68
C LYS A 47 -3.41 -6.03 7.08
N TRP A 48 -3.13 -5.24 8.12
CA TRP A 48 -4.11 -4.28 8.65
C TRP A 48 -4.28 -3.07 7.73
N LEU A 49 -3.22 -2.59 7.09
CA LEU A 49 -3.33 -1.52 6.09
C LEU A 49 -4.15 -1.98 4.88
N THR A 50 -3.95 -3.21 4.43
CA THR A 50 -4.71 -3.77 3.30
C THR A 50 -6.18 -3.96 3.66
N TYR A 51 -6.47 -4.49 4.86
CA TYR A 51 -7.85 -4.62 5.33
C TYR A 51 -8.59 -3.29 5.27
N GLU A 52 -7.98 -2.20 5.74
CA GLU A 52 -8.56 -0.87 5.68
C GLU A 52 -8.66 -0.33 4.24
N ALA A 53 -7.65 -0.61 3.41
CA ALA A 53 -7.63 -0.16 2.02
C ALA A 53 -8.73 -0.81 1.17
N LEU A 54 -9.01 -2.07 1.40
CA LEU A 54 -10.02 -2.84 0.65
C LEU A 54 -11.46 -2.49 1.05
N ARG A 55 -11.69 -1.90 2.21
CA ARG A 55 -13.02 -1.61 2.78
C ARG A 55 -14.02 -1.00 1.78
N ASN A 56 -13.56 -0.04 0.97
CA ASN A 56 -14.40 0.68 0.03
C ASN A 56 -13.91 0.55 -1.43
N TRP A 57 -12.90 -0.26 -1.65
CA TRP A 57 -12.27 -0.39 -2.97
C TRP A 57 -12.59 -1.73 -3.63
N LEU A 58 -12.74 -2.79 -2.84
CA LEU A 58 -13.02 -4.13 -3.34
C LEU A 58 -14.48 -4.21 -3.81
N PRO A 59 -14.75 -4.54 -5.07
CA PRO A 59 -16.12 -4.67 -5.57
C PRO A 59 -16.79 -5.94 -5.04
N TYR A 60 -18.08 -5.85 -4.80
CA TYR A 60 -18.88 -6.99 -4.37
C TYR A 60 -20.22 -7.05 -5.15
N LYS A 61 -20.78 -8.24 -5.28
CA LYS A 61 -22.10 -8.53 -5.85
C LYS A 61 -23.08 -8.87 -4.72
N LYS A 62 -24.34 -8.46 -4.90
CA LYS A 62 -25.43 -8.89 -4.04
C LYS A 62 -26.15 -10.03 -4.73
N GLU A 63 -26.32 -11.13 -4.03
CA GLU A 63 -27.01 -12.33 -4.53
C GLU A 63 -27.92 -12.89 -3.43
N ILE A 64 -28.98 -13.58 -3.81
CA ILE A 64 -29.82 -14.28 -2.85
C ILE A 64 -29.13 -15.57 -2.42
N VAL A 65 -29.02 -15.77 -1.14
CA VAL A 65 -28.50 -16.99 -0.50
C VAL A 65 -29.64 -17.80 0.06
N ASN A 66 -29.80 -19.03 -0.42
CA ASN A 66 -30.76 -19.97 0.15
C ASN A 66 -30.18 -20.57 1.45
N THR A 67 -30.87 -20.39 2.55
CA THR A 67 -30.53 -20.98 3.85
C THR A 67 -31.53 -22.03 4.27
N ASP A 68 -31.22 -22.82 5.29
CA ASP A 68 -32.14 -23.85 5.80
C ASP A 68 -33.49 -23.30 6.26
N ASN A 69 -33.56 -22.01 6.61
CA ASN A 69 -34.76 -21.37 7.17
C ASN A 69 -35.36 -20.27 6.27
N GLY A 70 -34.91 -20.17 4.99
CA GLY A 70 -35.40 -19.20 4.02
C GLY A 70 -34.28 -18.45 3.30
N ASP A 71 -34.66 -17.51 2.46
CA ASP A 71 -33.73 -16.73 1.64
C ASP A 71 -33.15 -15.53 2.43
N ALA A 72 -31.91 -15.20 2.17
CA ALA A 72 -31.22 -14.05 2.77
C ALA A 72 -30.43 -13.26 1.70
N ASP A 73 -30.21 -11.97 1.95
CA ASP A 73 -29.28 -11.17 1.14
C ASP A 73 -27.82 -11.60 1.44
N GLY A 74 -27.13 -12.04 0.40
CA GLY A 74 -25.69 -12.36 0.44
C GLY A 74 -24.85 -11.27 -0.19
N PHE A 75 -23.60 -11.13 0.27
CA PHE A 75 -22.62 -10.21 -0.27
C PHE A 75 -21.37 -11.02 -0.63
N PHE A 76 -21.06 -11.10 -1.90
CA PHE A 76 -19.94 -11.87 -2.40
C PHE A 76 -18.94 -10.94 -3.09
N ILE A 77 -17.66 -11.15 -2.85
CA ILE A 77 -16.61 -10.44 -3.58
C ILE A 77 -16.77 -10.75 -5.07
N ASP A 78 -16.66 -9.72 -5.90
CA ASP A 78 -16.74 -9.90 -7.35
C ASP A 78 -15.46 -10.56 -7.88
N ASN A 79 -15.51 -11.87 -8.07
CA ASN A 79 -14.40 -12.65 -8.58
C ASN A 79 -14.08 -12.38 -10.07
N ASP A 80 -14.96 -11.71 -10.80
CA ASP A 80 -14.72 -11.32 -12.19
C ASP A 80 -13.93 -10.02 -12.28
N TYR A 81 -13.64 -9.37 -11.14
CA TYR A 81 -12.81 -8.18 -11.09
C TYR A 81 -11.34 -8.58 -10.93
N PRO A 82 -10.53 -8.51 -12.01
CA PRO A 82 -9.14 -8.94 -11.94
C PRO A 82 -8.30 -7.95 -11.14
N ILE A 83 -7.43 -8.49 -10.28
CA ILE A 83 -6.52 -7.69 -9.45
C ILE A 83 -5.09 -8.11 -9.72
N ILE A 84 -4.24 -7.13 -10.04
CA ILE A 84 -2.79 -7.29 -10.06
C ILE A 84 -2.23 -6.69 -8.77
N VAL A 85 -1.45 -7.48 -8.06
CA VAL A 85 -0.64 -7.02 -6.94
C VAL A 85 0.79 -6.80 -7.43
N PHE A 86 1.29 -5.60 -7.29
CA PHE A 86 2.69 -5.27 -7.55
C PHE A 86 3.41 -5.04 -6.23
N ALA A 87 4.28 -5.98 -5.84
CA ALA A 87 5.07 -5.89 -4.63
C ALA A 87 6.50 -5.43 -4.93
N MET A 88 6.85 -4.24 -4.47
CA MET A 88 8.19 -3.68 -4.62
C MET A 88 9.14 -4.34 -3.62
N MET A 89 10.26 -4.83 -4.10
CA MET A 89 11.22 -5.59 -3.30
C MET A 89 12.16 -4.68 -2.50
N PRO A 90 12.54 -5.08 -1.27
CA PRO A 90 12.02 -6.21 -0.48
C PRO A 90 10.79 -5.85 0.38
N GLU A 91 10.60 -4.57 0.72
CA GLU A 91 9.63 -4.08 1.71
C GLU A 91 8.18 -4.36 1.29
N GLY A 92 7.86 -4.09 0.02
CA GLY A 92 6.53 -4.32 -0.51
C GLY A 92 6.14 -5.79 -0.51
N LEU A 93 7.11 -6.69 -0.73
CA LEU A 93 6.88 -8.13 -0.64
C LEU A 93 6.48 -8.57 0.77
N SER A 94 7.15 -8.03 1.80
CA SER A 94 6.82 -8.32 3.20
C SER A 94 5.43 -7.81 3.59
N LEU A 95 5.05 -6.60 3.14
CA LEU A 95 3.71 -6.07 3.33
C LEU A 95 2.65 -6.95 2.65
N TRP A 96 2.89 -7.35 1.41
CA TRP A 96 1.97 -8.24 0.67
C TRP A 96 1.84 -9.60 1.33
N TYR A 97 2.93 -10.18 1.82
CA TYR A 97 2.92 -11.53 2.40
C TYR A 97 1.93 -11.65 3.55
N GLY A 98 1.83 -10.63 4.40
CA GLY A 98 0.84 -10.58 5.47
C GLY A 98 -0.61 -10.38 5.00
N SER A 99 -0.81 -9.87 3.79
CA SER A 99 -2.13 -9.51 3.26
C SER A 99 -2.66 -10.42 2.16
N LYS A 100 -1.87 -11.38 1.70
CA LYS A 100 -2.21 -12.24 0.54
C LYS A 100 -3.58 -12.94 0.65
N GLU A 101 -4.00 -13.29 1.86
CA GLU A 101 -5.28 -13.95 2.11
C GLU A 101 -6.49 -13.00 2.03
N LEU A 102 -6.26 -11.68 2.07
CA LEU A 102 -7.32 -10.68 2.01
C LEU A 102 -7.69 -10.30 0.57
N ILE A 103 -6.86 -10.68 -0.41
CA ILE A 103 -7.01 -10.25 -1.80
C ILE A 103 -7.34 -11.48 -2.65
N PRO A 104 -8.63 -11.75 -2.88
CA PRO A 104 -9.03 -12.91 -3.66
C PRO A 104 -8.65 -12.74 -5.14
N ASN A 105 -8.37 -13.86 -5.81
CA ASN A 105 -8.13 -13.93 -7.26
C ASN A 105 -7.11 -12.91 -7.79
N SER A 106 -6.07 -12.59 -7.00
CA SER A 106 -5.04 -11.65 -7.41
C SER A 106 -3.86 -12.36 -8.07
N THR A 107 -3.26 -11.69 -9.06
CA THR A 107 -2.01 -12.11 -9.67
C THR A 107 -0.86 -11.28 -9.11
N LEU A 108 0.16 -11.95 -8.57
CA LEU A 108 1.36 -11.27 -8.03
C LEU A 108 2.36 -10.99 -9.14
N SER A 109 2.82 -9.74 -9.21
CA SER A 109 3.91 -9.29 -10.06
C SER A 109 5.08 -8.83 -9.18
N LEU A 110 6.26 -9.40 -9.37
CA LEU A 110 7.48 -9.09 -8.62
C LEU A 110 8.50 -8.40 -9.50
N GLY A 111 9.01 -7.27 -9.04
CA GLY A 111 10.10 -6.55 -9.69
C GLY A 111 9.71 -5.76 -10.94
N GLU A 112 8.92 -6.34 -11.85
CA GLU A 112 8.51 -5.69 -13.09
C GLU A 112 7.00 -5.71 -13.27
N LEU A 113 6.45 -4.61 -13.80
CA LEU A 113 5.05 -4.55 -14.21
C LEU A 113 4.83 -5.33 -15.51
N PRO A 114 3.65 -5.93 -15.71
CA PRO A 114 3.28 -6.52 -16.99
C PRO A 114 3.47 -5.54 -18.16
N LYS A 115 3.75 -6.07 -19.35
CA LYS A 115 3.92 -5.25 -20.57
C LYS A 115 2.63 -4.56 -20.99
N SER A 116 1.49 -5.15 -20.67
CA SER A 116 0.15 -4.61 -20.91
C SER A 116 -0.75 -4.94 -19.73
N ILE A 117 -1.70 -4.07 -19.43
CA ILE A 117 -2.71 -4.24 -18.39
C ILE A 117 -4.06 -3.89 -19.02
N GLU A 118 -5.05 -4.75 -18.83
CA GLU A 118 -6.39 -4.48 -19.31
C GLU A 118 -7.05 -3.33 -18.55
N PRO A 119 -7.90 -2.53 -19.21
CA PRO A 119 -8.48 -1.32 -18.62
C PRO A 119 -9.33 -1.55 -17.37
N ASN A 120 -9.88 -2.75 -17.20
CA ASN A 120 -10.75 -3.13 -16.06
C ASN A 120 -9.99 -3.70 -14.86
N VAL A 121 -8.66 -3.83 -14.94
CA VAL A 121 -7.83 -4.39 -13.86
C VAL A 121 -7.66 -3.40 -12.72
N GLY A 122 -7.84 -3.86 -11.48
CA GLY A 122 -7.41 -3.16 -10.28
C GLY A 122 -5.94 -3.44 -9.98
N VAL A 123 -5.20 -2.45 -9.51
CA VAL A 123 -3.78 -2.61 -9.17
C VAL A 123 -3.56 -2.22 -7.71
N ILE A 124 -2.97 -3.13 -6.94
CA ILE A 124 -2.53 -2.85 -5.58
C ILE A 124 -1.00 -2.81 -5.58
N ILE A 125 -0.44 -1.67 -5.21
CA ILE A 125 1.01 -1.48 -5.10
C ILE A 125 1.39 -1.56 -3.63
N TYR A 126 2.24 -2.51 -3.28
CA TYR A 126 2.95 -2.50 -2.01
C TYR A 126 4.31 -1.86 -2.23
N SER A 127 4.47 -0.67 -1.69
CA SER A 127 5.65 0.15 -1.92
C SER A 127 6.64 0.05 -0.77
N GLU A 128 7.86 0.39 -1.07
CA GLU A 128 8.86 0.80 -0.08
C GLU A 128 8.37 2.02 0.73
N GLN A 129 9.18 2.50 1.65
CA GLN A 129 8.93 3.77 2.33
C GLN A 129 8.88 4.92 1.30
N ILE A 130 7.80 5.71 1.32
CA ILE A 130 7.63 6.81 0.36
C ILE A 130 8.32 8.07 0.89
N ALA A 131 9.51 8.32 0.36
CA ALA A 131 10.32 9.52 0.60
C ALA A 131 10.59 10.26 -0.71
N THR A 132 11.43 11.29 -0.68
CA THR A 132 11.91 11.97 -1.88
C THR A 132 12.54 10.99 -2.87
N LYS A 133 12.17 11.06 -4.15
CA LYS A 133 12.63 10.17 -5.24
C LYS A 133 12.27 8.70 -5.05
N SER A 134 11.21 8.40 -4.30
CA SER A 134 10.71 7.04 -4.14
C SER A 134 10.41 6.37 -5.49
N ALA A 135 10.70 5.07 -5.59
CA ALA A 135 10.38 4.28 -6.77
C ALA A 135 8.87 4.14 -7.01
N ALA A 136 8.04 4.38 -5.99
CA ALA A 136 6.58 4.38 -6.12
C ALA A 136 6.09 5.37 -7.20
N LEU A 137 6.69 6.57 -7.29
CA LEU A 137 6.35 7.53 -8.34
C LEU A 137 6.63 6.99 -9.74
N LYS A 138 7.77 6.32 -9.95
CA LYS A 138 8.12 5.71 -11.25
C LYS A 138 7.12 4.62 -11.62
N THR A 139 6.71 3.81 -10.65
CA THR A 139 5.70 2.76 -10.83
C THR A 139 4.35 3.34 -11.23
N LEU A 140 3.90 4.41 -10.55
CA LEU A 140 2.66 5.11 -10.89
C LEU A 140 2.70 5.72 -12.30
N LEU A 141 3.82 6.34 -12.70
CA LEU A 141 4.01 6.86 -14.05
C LEU A 141 3.91 5.74 -15.09
N ARG A 142 4.56 4.61 -14.85
CA ARG A 142 4.48 3.46 -15.74
C ARG A 142 3.07 2.90 -15.87
N LEU A 143 2.30 2.80 -14.77
CA LEU A 143 0.90 2.37 -14.79
C LEU A 143 0.02 3.34 -15.58
N LYS A 144 0.27 4.65 -15.46
CA LYS A 144 -0.40 5.67 -16.26
C LYS A 144 -0.13 5.50 -17.75
N ASP A 145 1.12 5.23 -18.13
CA ASP A 145 1.51 4.95 -19.53
C ASP A 145 0.83 3.67 -20.07
N LEU A 146 0.57 2.70 -19.19
CA LEU A 146 -0.20 1.49 -19.49
C LEU A 146 -1.73 1.71 -19.51
N GLY A 147 -2.20 2.94 -19.27
CA GLY A 147 -3.62 3.30 -19.33
C GLY A 147 -4.40 3.03 -18.04
N VAL A 148 -3.73 2.66 -16.94
CA VAL A 148 -4.41 2.41 -15.66
C VAL A 148 -4.77 3.72 -14.99
N GLN A 149 -6.05 3.91 -14.66
CA GLN A 149 -6.56 5.10 -13.99
C GLN A 149 -6.26 5.08 -12.49
N SER A 150 -5.99 6.26 -11.90
CA SER A 150 -5.63 6.38 -10.48
C SER A 150 -6.67 5.82 -9.51
N ASN A 151 -7.96 5.85 -9.84
CA ASN A 151 -9.03 5.28 -9.01
C ASN A 151 -9.02 3.75 -8.99
N ARG A 152 -8.28 3.10 -9.89
CA ARG A 152 -8.05 1.66 -9.93
C ARG A 152 -6.76 1.23 -9.26
N ILE A 153 -6.00 2.20 -8.73
CA ILE A 153 -4.72 1.95 -8.08
C ILE A 153 -4.84 2.23 -6.57
N LEU A 154 -4.52 1.23 -5.76
CA LEU A 154 -4.24 1.40 -4.34
C LEU A 154 -2.73 1.40 -4.13
N LEU A 155 -2.22 2.38 -3.39
CA LEU A 155 -0.83 2.43 -2.99
C LEU A 155 -0.74 2.24 -1.47
N ILE A 156 -0.06 1.20 -1.04
CA ILE A 156 0.09 0.81 0.37
C ILE A 156 1.58 0.86 0.72
N THR A 157 1.92 1.54 1.78
CA THR A 157 3.29 1.67 2.28
C THR A 157 3.33 1.65 3.80
N ALA A 158 4.44 1.20 4.39
CA ALA A 158 4.60 1.20 5.84
C ALA A 158 4.57 2.63 6.40
N ILE A 159 5.43 3.50 5.88
CA ILE A 159 5.54 4.91 6.27
C ILE A 159 5.81 5.79 5.05
N CYS A 160 5.48 7.07 5.16
CA CYS A 160 5.77 8.05 4.11
C CYS A 160 6.21 9.40 4.71
N THR A 161 6.68 10.31 3.86
CA THR A 161 7.04 11.68 4.23
C THR A 161 6.20 12.68 3.44
N ASN A 162 6.01 13.87 4.00
CA ASN A 162 5.34 14.96 3.27
C ASN A 162 6.06 15.31 1.97
N LYS A 163 7.40 15.22 1.93
CA LYS A 163 8.18 15.49 0.71
C LYS A 163 7.88 14.46 -0.38
N GLY A 164 7.92 13.16 -0.05
CA GLY A 164 7.59 12.08 -0.99
C GLY A 164 6.14 12.14 -1.48
N LEU A 165 5.20 12.42 -0.58
CA LEU A 165 3.79 12.60 -0.92
C LEU A 165 3.58 13.79 -1.88
N ASN A 166 4.25 14.92 -1.65
CA ASN A 166 4.17 16.09 -2.52
C ASN A 166 4.74 15.82 -3.92
N GLU A 167 5.76 14.97 -4.05
CA GLU A 167 6.26 14.56 -5.37
C GLU A 167 5.20 13.74 -6.13
N ILE A 168 4.53 12.80 -5.48
CA ILE A 168 3.44 12.02 -6.07
C ILE A 168 2.26 12.93 -6.44
N ALA A 169 1.87 13.85 -5.56
CA ALA A 169 0.72 14.75 -5.76
C ALA A 169 0.83 15.63 -7.02
N LYS A 170 2.05 16.00 -7.42
CA LYS A 170 2.30 16.79 -8.65
C LYS A 170 1.81 16.09 -9.92
N PHE A 171 1.86 14.78 -9.96
CA PHE A 171 1.50 13.97 -11.14
C PHE A 171 0.20 13.19 -10.94
N PHE A 172 -0.14 12.87 -9.70
CA PHE A 172 -1.28 12.04 -9.30
C PHE A 172 -2.07 12.68 -8.15
N PRO A 173 -2.72 13.83 -8.38
CA PRO A 173 -3.40 14.57 -7.31
C PRO A 173 -4.60 13.84 -6.70
N ASN A 174 -5.11 12.79 -7.35
CA ASN A 174 -6.25 11.99 -6.88
C ASN A 174 -5.84 10.59 -6.38
N GLN A 175 -4.54 10.31 -6.28
CA GLN A 175 -4.08 8.99 -5.83
C GLN A 175 -4.46 8.74 -4.38
N VAL A 176 -4.93 7.52 -4.10
CA VAL A 176 -5.21 7.06 -2.75
C VAL A 176 -4.00 6.30 -2.22
N ILE A 177 -3.51 6.71 -1.05
CA ILE A 177 -2.34 6.12 -0.39
C ILE A 177 -2.72 5.73 1.03
N TYR A 178 -2.46 4.48 1.42
CA TYR A 178 -2.60 3.98 2.78
C TYR A 178 -1.22 3.82 3.41
N THR A 179 -1.06 4.38 4.61
CA THR A 179 0.19 4.33 5.37
C THR A 179 -0.08 4.28 6.87
N SER A 180 0.86 3.79 7.66
CA SER A 180 0.71 3.79 9.12
C SER A 180 0.98 5.14 9.77
N CYS A 181 1.83 5.96 9.14
CA CYS A 181 2.14 7.31 9.60
C CYS A 181 2.81 8.16 8.51
N ILE A 182 2.90 9.45 8.78
CA ILE A 182 3.68 10.42 8.00
C ILE A 182 4.81 10.90 8.90
N ASP A 183 6.04 10.62 8.50
CA ASP A 183 7.27 11.01 9.23
C ASP A 183 7.95 12.19 8.54
N GLU A 184 8.90 12.81 9.22
CA GLU A 184 9.77 13.83 8.64
C GLU A 184 10.88 13.15 7.80
N GLU A 185 11.46 13.91 6.88
CA GLU A 185 12.61 13.49 6.09
C GLU A 185 13.76 14.45 6.35
N ASP A 186 14.86 13.93 6.89
CA ASP A 186 16.08 14.70 7.13
C ASP A 186 16.65 15.26 5.82
N ASP A 187 17.01 16.52 5.80
CA ASP A 187 17.45 17.22 4.59
C ASP A 187 18.80 16.74 4.06
N ILE A 188 19.66 16.28 4.95
CA ILE A 188 21.05 15.89 4.65
C ILE A 188 21.11 14.39 4.34
N THR A 189 20.68 13.56 5.29
CA THR A 189 20.80 12.10 5.21
C THR A 189 19.69 11.45 4.39
N LYS A 190 18.58 12.16 4.17
CA LYS A 190 17.34 11.63 3.56
C LYS A 190 16.69 10.50 4.35
N ALA A 191 17.12 10.29 5.58
CA ALA A 191 16.50 9.32 6.48
C ALA A 191 15.12 9.80 6.94
N LEU A 192 14.22 8.87 7.14
CA LEU A 192 12.92 9.14 7.76
C LEU A 192 13.10 9.25 9.28
N VAL A 193 12.51 10.29 9.88
CA VAL A 193 12.64 10.61 11.31
C VAL A 193 11.25 10.71 11.93
N PRO A 194 10.93 9.90 12.95
CA PRO A 194 11.74 8.89 13.62
C PRO A 194 12.01 7.63 12.79
N GLY A 195 11.24 7.35 11.72
CA GLY A 195 11.43 6.21 10.82
C GLY A 195 11.23 4.84 11.48
N ILE A 196 11.58 3.81 10.74
CA ILE A 196 11.55 2.39 11.17
C ILE A 196 12.90 1.69 10.92
N GLY A 197 13.96 2.47 10.78
CA GLY A 197 15.29 2.01 10.39
C GLY A 197 15.38 1.71 8.89
N SER A 198 16.40 0.95 8.49
CA SER A 198 16.55 0.45 7.11
C SER A 198 15.87 -0.91 6.96
N PRO A 199 14.71 -1.01 6.31
CA PRO A 199 14.03 -2.29 6.15
C PRO A 199 14.88 -3.30 5.39
N LEU A 200 15.63 -2.85 4.37
CA LEU A 200 16.53 -3.72 3.60
C LEU A 200 17.51 -4.47 4.52
N LEU A 201 18.13 -3.77 5.48
CA LEU A 201 19.08 -4.40 6.41
C LEU A 201 18.39 -5.24 7.49
N ARG A 202 17.19 -4.83 7.92
CA ARG A 202 16.44 -5.51 8.99
C ARG A 202 15.62 -6.71 8.51
N LEU A 203 15.21 -6.73 7.24
CA LEU A 203 14.50 -7.86 6.61
C LEU A 203 15.46 -8.90 6.02
N SER A 204 16.66 -8.47 5.60
CA SER A 204 17.68 -9.39 5.12
C SER A 204 18.39 -10.06 6.30
N THR A 205 18.67 -11.36 6.19
CA THR A 205 19.48 -12.11 7.15
C THR A 205 20.98 -11.87 6.97
N ILE A 206 21.38 -10.72 6.48
CA ILE A 206 22.80 -10.36 6.40
C ILE A 206 23.27 -10.18 7.83
N PHE A 207 24.16 -11.09 8.27
CA PHE A 207 24.80 -11.03 9.58
C PHE A 207 25.41 -9.63 9.76
N GLN A 208 24.90 -8.89 10.72
CA GLN A 208 25.64 -7.74 11.23
C GLN A 208 26.82 -8.32 11.98
N ASP A 209 28.04 -8.21 11.41
CA ASP A 209 29.25 -8.38 12.18
C ASP A 209 29.14 -7.47 13.40
N LYS A 210 29.11 -8.10 14.57
CA LYS A 210 29.20 -7.40 15.85
C LYS A 210 30.62 -6.86 15.95
N ASN A 211 30.81 -5.62 15.54
CA ASN A 211 31.96 -4.83 15.99
C ASN A 211 31.59 -4.07 17.27
#